data_290bb31b5b6a7afac8a8c6fd36591a28
#
_entry.id   290bb31b5b6a7afac8a8c6fd36591a28
#
_cell.length_a   1.000
_cell.length_b   1.000
_cell.length_c   1.000
_cell.angle_alpha   90.00
_cell.angle_beta   90.00
_cell.angle_gamma   90.00
#
_symmetry.space_group_name_H-M   'P 1'
#
loop_
_entity.id
_entity.type
_entity.pdbx_description
1 polymer ?
#
loop_
_entity_poly.entity_id
_entity_poly.type
_entity_poly.pdbx_seq_one_letter_code
_entity_poly.pdbx_strand_id
1 'polypeptide(L)'
;MDPLVNLPEWAAMAPMLAFAVTALVLFLLDSVEPESDSLSRSVLTGVGLVGSLAAVVLSGWFLLEAGTVELFDGAYVVDEMSLFFTALFGSVTALVVLGSHDYLAGEAYQAEYYSLVFLAATGMAMVASANSLAAAFVAIELVSLPSYALVAYLKHNRGSVEAGLKYFLVGALSSAIFVYGISLVYGATGAMRFDMVAEAIASDTLTGGPGILGLGILMVVGGVAFKTAAVPFHFWAPEAYEGAPAPISGFLSSASKAAGFVLAFRAFTVAFPLEAVSGTFDWTLAFLVLSVVTMTLGNFAAATQEKVKRMLAYSSIGHAGYVLMALAAFSGTGTEGLLAGVSNDSLLLGAGMMHLLVYGFMNTGAFLFVALAEYWGVGRQFEDYNGLWREAPIASVAMTIFLFSLAGLPVGAGFLSKYVLFMGVIGAGLWWLVAVALVNSALSLYYYSRLVKALWIETPETPHEIDSYPVGLYAAVVGAAVLTVLLLPGFGVIAEEAIAAAGALL
;
A
#
# COMPACT_ATOMS: atom_id res chain seq x y z
N MET A 1 -29.08 -5.92 16.09
CA MET A 1 -28.87 -4.82 17.07
C MET A 1 -27.56 -4.22 16.70
N ASP A 2 -27.56 -2.98 16.28
CA ASP A 2 -26.34 -2.25 15.90
C ASP A 2 -25.47 -2.08 17.17
N PRO A 3 -24.27 -2.68 17.25
CA PRO A 3 -23.46 -2.65 18.46
C PRO A 3 -22.96 -1.25 18.78
N LEU A 4 -22.96 -0.34 17.81
CA LEU A 4 -22.55 1.05 18.01
C LEU A 4 -23.67 1.92 18.58
N VAL A 5 -24.94 1.49 18.57
CA VAL A 5 -26.09 2.27 19.07
C VAL A 5 -25.94 2.69 20.54
N ASN A 6 -25.10 1.98 21.31
CA ASN A 6 -24.84 2.29 22.72
C ASN A 6 -23.40 2.75 23.01
N LEU A 7 -22.54 2.86 21.99
CA LEU A 7 -21.16 3.34 22.14
C LEU A 7 -21.07 4.82 21.69
N PRO A 8 -20.23 5.62 22.33
CA PRO A 8 -19.97 6.97 21.84
C PRO A 8 -19.34 6.93 20.44
N GLU A 9 -19.63 7.89 19.58
CA GLU A 9 -19.16 7.97 18.19
C GLU A 9 -17.64 7.77 18.03
N TRP A 10 -16.85 8.27 19.00
CA TRP A 10 -15.41 8.07 18.99
C TRP A 10 -14.98 6.59 19.09
N ALA A 11 -15.87 5.68 19.52
CA ALA A 11 -15.55 4.26 19.55
C ALA A 11 -15.33 3.67 18.15
N ALA A 12 -15.89 4.30 17.10
CA ALA A 12 -15.61 3.94 15.72
C ALA A 12 -14.13 4.10 15.34
N MET A 13 -13.38 4.93 16.08
CA MET A 13 -11.93 5.08 15.91
C MET A 13 -11.11 3.93 16.51
N ALA A 14 -11.73 2.99 17.22
CA ALA A 14 -11.00 1.94 17.95
C ALA A 14 -9.95 1.18 17.08
N PRO A 15 -10.20 0.80 15.80
CA PRO A 15 -9.19 0.17 14.97
C PRO A 15 -7.96 1.06 14.74
N MET A 16 -8.15 2.34 14.47
CA MET A 16 -7.09 3.33 14.29
C MET A 16 -6.36 3.62 15.63
N LEU A 17 -7.11 3.74 16.73
CA LEU A 17 -6.55 3.95 18.07
C LEU A 17 -5.71 2.75 18.55
N ALA A 18 -6.00 1.54 18.08
CA ALA A 18 -5.16 0.38 18.36
C ALA A 18 -3.70 0.60 17.88
N PHE A 19 -3.51 1.19 16.68
CA PHE A 19 -2.17 1.58 16.22
C PHE A 19 -1.57 2.71 17.04
N ALA A 20 -2.32 3.79 17.28
CA ALA A 20 -1.83 4.96 18.00
C ALA A 20 -1.42 4.64 19.45
N VAL A 21 -2.25 3.86 20.15
CA VAL A 21 -1.94 3.41 21.52
C VAL A 21 -0.72 2.49 21.52
N THR A 22 -0.62 1.59 20.56
CA THR A 22 0.57 0.72 20.43
C THR A 22 1.83 1.52 20.18
N ALA A 23 1.78 2.53 19.29
CA ALA A 23 2.91 3.44 19.06
C ALA A 23 3.36 4.13 20.35
N LEU A 24 2.39 4.65 21.12
CA LEU A 24 2.66 5.33 22.40
C LEU A 24 3.25 4.37 23.42
N VAL A 25 2.71 3.16 23.57
CA VAL A 25 3.23 2.16 24.50
C VAL A 25 4.68 1.79 24.14
N LEU A 26 4.96 1.55 22.87
CA LEU A 26 6.32 1.25 22.39
C LEU A 26 7.29 2.40 22.64
N PHE A 27 6.85 3.65 22.41
CA PHE A 27 7.64 4.85 22.70
C PHE A 27 7.93 5.00 24.20
N LEU A 28 6.97 4.71 25.08
CA LEU A 28 7.16 4.73 26.52
C LEU A 28 8.12 3.63 27.00
N LEU A 29 8.05 2.45 26.39
CA LEU A 29 9.00 1.35 26.67
C LEU A 29 10.42 1.75 26.28
N ASP A 30 10.63 2.42 25.15
CA ASP A 30 11.92 2.97 24.72
C ASP A 30 12.50 3.95 25.76
N SER A 31 11.64 4.79 26.32
CA SER A 31 12.04 5.80 27.32
C SER A 31 12.51 5.18 28.64
N VAL A 32 12.09 3.95 28.94
CA VAL A 32 12.46 3.21 30.16
C VAL A 32 13.73 2.40 29.94
N GLU A 33 13.90 1.78 28.75
CA GLU A 33 15.02 0.90 28.44
C GLU A 33 15.49 1.12 26.98
N PRO A 34 16.30 2.18 26.75
CA PRO A 34 16.77 2.55 25.39
C PRO A 34 17.68 1.49 24.75
N GLU A 35 18.42 0.73 25.54
CA GLU A 35 19.32 -0.35 25.07
C GLU A 35 18.59 -1.69 25.16
N SER A 36 17.89 -2.04 24.08
CA SER A 36 17.08 -3.25 24.00
C SER A 36 17.91 -4.53 24.01
N ASP A 37 17.76 -5.36 25.02
CA ASP A 37 18.27 -6.72 25.05
C ASP A 37 17.30 -7.74 24.39
N SER A 38 17.64 -9.04 24.47
CA SER A 38 16.82 -10.10 23.85
C SER A 38 15.44 -10.26 24.48
N LEU A 39 15.27 -9.96 25.77
CA LEU A 39 13.99 -10.04 26.48
C LEU A 39 13.09 -8.87 26.08
N SER A 40 13.64 -7.67 26.05
CA SER A 40 12.90 -6.48 25.63
C SER A 40 12.44 -6.61 24.17
N ARG A 41 13.25 -7.17 23.26
CA ARG A 41 12.87 -7.42 21.86
C ARG A 41 11.63 -8.29 21.74
N SER A 42 11.51 -9.37 22.50
CA SER A 42 10.32 -10.24 22.49
C SER A 42 9.08 -9.51 23.00
N VAL A 43 9.23 -8.65 24.02
CA VAL A 43 8.14 -7.80 24.53
C VAL A 43 7.70 -6.80 23.48
N LEU A 44 8.63 -6.09 22.82
CA LEU A 44 8.33 -5.12 21.78
C LEU A 44 7.57 -5.75 20.60
N THR A 45 8.06 -6.91 20.13
CA THR A 45 7.37 -7.68 19.08
C THR A 45 5.98 -8.14 19.53
N GLY A 46 5.85 -8.62 20.77
CA GLY A 46 4.58 -9.06 21.35
C GLY A 46 3.56 -7.92 21.42
N VAL A 47 3.96 -6.75 21.92
CA VAL A 47 3.11 -5.53 21.96
C VAL A 47 2.69 -5.13 20.54
N GLY A 48 3.65 -5.12 19.61
CA GLY A 48 3.36 -4.79 18.21
C GLY A 48 2.38 -5.78 17.55
N LEU A 49 2.55 -7.09 17.77
CA LEU A 49 1.62 -8.09 17.24
C LEU A 49 0.22 -7.93 17.83
N VAL A 50 0.10 -7.72 19.14
CA VAL A 50 -1.20 -7.49 19.81
C VAL A 50 -1.88 -6.25 19.23
N GLY A 51 -1.16 -5.15 19.06
CA GLY A 51 -1.71 -3.92 18.49
C GLY A 51 -2.15 -4.07 17.02
N SER A 52 -1.34 -4.74 16.20
CA SER A 52 -1.67 -5.00 14.79
C SER A 52 -2.90 -5.91 14.66
N LEU A 53 -2.94 -7.00 15.43
CA LEU A 53 -4.06 -7.94 15.40
C LEU A 53 -5.32 -7.33 16.01
N ALA A 54 -5.20 -6.48 17.04
CA ALA A 54 -6.34 -5.73 17.57
C ALA A 54 -6.96 -4.83 16.50
N ALA A 55 -6.14 -4.10 15.73
CA ALA A 55 -6.63 -3.29 14.61
C ALA A 55 -7.36 -4.14 13.56
N VAL A 56 -6.82 -5.31 13.18
CA VAL A 56 -7.46 -6.23 12.22
C VAL A 56 -8.80 -6.75 12.75
N VAL A 57 -8.82 -7.24 13.99
CA VAL A 57 -10.05 -7.83 14.61
C VAL A 57 -11.12 -6.78 14.79
N LEU A 58 -10.76 -5.58 15.28
CA LEU A 58 -11.72 -4.49 15.44
C LEU A 58 -12.26 -3.99 14.09
N SER A 59 -11.40 -3.89 13.06
CA SER A 59 -11.86 -3.53 11.72
C SER A 59 -12.82 -4.58 11.15
N GLY A 60 -12.47 -5.86 11.26
CA GLY A 60 -13.34 -6.96 10.83
C GLY A 60 -14.68 -7.00 11.58
N TRP A 61 -14.66 -6.75 12.89
CA TRP A 61 -15.89 -6.69 13.68
C TRP A 61 -16.78 -5.53 13.24
N PHE A 62 -16.21 -4.33 13.05
CA PHE A 62 -16.99 -3.17 12.62
C PHE A 62 -17.49 -3.31 11.18
N LEU A 63 -16.73 -3.95 10.27
CA LEU A 63 -17.20 -4.27 8.92
C LEU A 63 -18.49 -5.10 8.92
N LEU A 64 -18.64 -6.01 9.89
CA LEU A 64 -19.81 -6.89 9.96
C LEU A 64 -21.02 -6.23 10.65
N GLU A 65 -20.84 -5.20 11.46
CA GLU A 65 -21.85 -4.74 12.39
C GLU A 65 -22.07 -3.22 12.42
N ALA A 66 -21.16 -2.43 11.88
CA ALA A 66 -21.20 -0.97 11.97
C ALA A 66 -21.67 -0.35 10.64
N GLY A 67 -22.47 0.72 10.78
CA GLY A 67 -22.74 1.63 9.67
C GLY A 67 -21.65 2.70 9.55
N THR A 68 -21.83 3.63 8.61
CA THR A 68 -20.96 4.80 8.45
C THR A 68 -21.07 5.75 9.63
N VAL A 69 -19.93 6.17 10.19
CA VAL A 69 -19.85 7.12 11.31
C VAL A 69 -18.99 8.31 10.91
N GLU A 70 -19.57 9.50 10.97
CA GLU A 70 -18.85 10.76 10.78
C GLU A 70 -18.26 11.28 12.10
N LEU A 71 -17.04 11.79 12.03
CA LEU A 71 -16.27 12.28 13.17
C LEU A 71 -15.69 13.66 12.86
N PHE A 72 -15.55 14.50 13.92
CA PHE A 72 -14.95 15.82 13.82
C PHE A 72 -15.63 16.69 12.74
N ASP A 73 -16.95 16.85 12.86
CA ASP A 73 -17.79 17.62 11.92
C ASP A 73 -17.68 17.11 10.47
N GLY A 74 -17.53 15.77 10.28
CA GLY A 74 -17.42 15.13 8.97
C GLY A 74 -16.03 15.25 8.33
N ALA A 75 -15.00 15.70 9.07
CA ALA A 75 -13.63 15.71 8.55
C ALA A 75 -13.03 14.30 8.39
N TYR A 76 -13.54 13.34 9.14
CA TYR A 76 -13.22 11.91 9.05
C TYR A 76 -14.50 11.09 8.96
N VAL A 77 -14.47 10.01 8.20
CA VAL A 77 -15.57 9.06 8.06
C VAL A 77 -15.04 7.65 8.24
N VAL A 78 -15.59 6.94 9.23
CA VAL A 78 -15.34 5.51 9.41
C VAL A 78 -16.45 4.77 8.69
N ASP A 79 -16.11 4.11 7.61
CA ASP A 79 -16.98 3.35 6.71
C ASP A 79 -16.33 2.04 6.29
N GLU A 80 -17.03 1.24 5.51
CA GLU A 80 -16.55 -0.07 5.05
C GLU A 80 -15.21 0.03 4.32
N MET A 81 -14.98 1.07 3.48
CA MET A 81 -13.72 1.25 2.79
C MET A 81 -12.57 1.53 3.78
N SER A 82 -12.77 2.42 4.73
CA SER A 82 -11.75 2.76 5.74
C SER A 82 -11.40 1.56 6.63
N LEU A 83 -12.40 0.76 6.99
CA LEU A 83 -12.24 -0.46 7.80
C LEU A 83 -11.52 -1.56 7.01
N PHE A 84 -11.85 -1.77 5.72
CA PHE A 84 -11.16 -2.69 4.84
C PHE A 84 -9.66 -2.36 4.74
N PHE A 85 -9.34 -1.10 4.50
CA PHE A 85 -7.93 -0.67 4.42
C PHE A 85 -7.23 -0.72 5.77
N THR A 86 -7.90 -0.42 6.87
CA THR A 86 -7.32 -0.54 8.22
C THR A 86 -6.99 -2.00 8.55
N ALA A 87 -7.83 -2.95 8.15
CA ALA A 87 -7.55 -4.38 8.26
C ALA A 87 -6.33 -4.80 7.39
N LEU A 88 -6.21 -4.27 6.17
CA LEU A 88 -5.04 -4.46 5.32
C LEU A 88 -3.78 -3.93 6.00
N PHE A 89 -3.81 -2.70 6.51
CA PHE A 89 -2.66 -2.09 7.18
C PHE A 89 -2.23 -2.89 8.41
N GLY A 90 -3.18 -3.34 9.23
CA GLY A 90 -2.92 -4.16 10.40
C GLY A 90 -2.28 -5.51 10.04
N SER A 91 -2.79 -6.16 9.01
CA SER A 91 -2.28 -7.45 8.53
C SER A 91 -0.84 -7.36 8.01
N VAL A 92 -0.54 -6.32 7.20
CA VAL A 92 0.82 -6.07 6.71
C VAL A 92 1.75 -5.67 7.87
N THR A 93 1.28 -4.81 8.79
CA THR A 93 2.05 -4.39 9.96
C THR A 93 2.41 -5.58 10.84
N ALA A 94 1.48 -6.54 11.06
CA ALA A 94 1.76 -7.75 11.82
C ALA A 94 2.88 -8.60 11.19
N LEU A 95 2.88 -8.78 9.87
CA LEU A 95 3.94 -9.49 9.15
C LEU A 95 5.28 -8.77 9.26
N VAL A 96 5.28 -7.44 9.13
CA VAL A 96 6.50 -6.62 9.25
C VAL A 96 7.05 -6.65 10.67
N VAL A 97 6.21 -6.53 11.69
CA VAL A 97 6.60 -6.63 13.10
C VAL A 97 7.22 -7.99 13.40
N LEU A 98 6.58 -9.07 12.95
CA LEU A 98 7.08 -10.44 13.15
C LEU A 98 8.42 -10.67 12.43
N GLY A 99 8.51 -10.21 11.18
CA GLY A 99 9.74 -10.32 10.39
C GLY A 99 10.89 -9.46 10.92
N SER A 100 10.58 -8.32 11.54
CA SER A 100 11.58 -7.43 12.13
C SER A 100 12.19 -7.98 13.42
N HIS A 101 11.53 -8.93 14.11
CA HIS A 101 12.02 -9.51 15.36
C HIS A 101 13.45 -10.02 15.27
N ASP A 102 13.73 -10.86 14.28
CA ASP A 102 15.05 -11.44 14.10
C ASP A 102 15.96 -10.54 13.27
N TYR A 103 15.38 -9.81 12.31
CA TYR A 103 16.13 -8.91 11.42
C TYR A 103 16.85 -7.80 12.19
N LEU A 104 16.23 -7.29 13.27
CA LEU A 104 16.82 -6.24 14.12
C LEU A 104 17.71 -6.79 15.25
N ALA A 105 18.04 -8.07 15.24
CA ALA A 105 18.90 -8.64 16.27
C ALA A 105 20.28 -7.95 16.27
N GLY A 106 20.62 -7.32 17.40
CA GLY A 106 21.87 -6.57 17.55
C GLY A 106 21.81 -5.09 17.13
N GLU A 107 20.68 -4.60 16.57
CA GLU A 107 20.47 -3.20 16.32
C GLU A 107 19.98 -2.48 17.58
N ALA A 108 20.46 -1.24 17.78
CA ALA A 108 20.00 -0.37 18.87
C ALA A 108 18.66 0.31 18.51
N TYR A 109 17.96 0.83 19.51
CA TYR A 109 16.74 1.65 19.35
C TYR A 109 15.57 0.89 18.68
N GLN A 110 15.40 -0.40 19.01
CA GLN A 110 14.35 -1.22 18.41
C GLN A 110 12.93 -0.74 18.78
N ALA A 111 12.71 -0.24 19.99
CA ALA A 111 11.41 0.29 20.40
C ALA A 111 11.02 1.55 19.59
N GLU A 112 12.00 2.44 19.29
CA GLU A 112 11.84 3.58 18.39
C GLU A 112 11.41 3.11 16.99
N TYR A 113 12.07 2.07 16.45
CA TYR A 113 11.70 1.50 15.15
C TYR A 113 10.24 1.01 15.13
N TYR A 114 9.83 0.19 16.09
CA TYR A 114 8.46 -0.29 16.15
C TYR A 114 7.45 0.85 16.37
N SER A 115 7.76 1.82 17.24
CA SER A 115 6.93 3.01 17.45
C SER A 115 6.70 3.78 16.14
N LEU A 116 7.75 4.01 15.35
CA LEU A 116 7.66 4.67 14.05
C LEU A 116 6.82 3.86 13.03
N VAL A 117 6.91 2.53 13.03
CA VAL A 117 6.03 1.67 12.20
C VAL A 117 4.57 1.88 12.57
N PHE A 118 4.25 1.90 13.88
CA PHE A 118 2.87 2.11 14.35
C PHE A 118 2.37 3.54 14.18
N LEU A 119 3.22 4.56 14.26
CA LEU A 119 2.87 5.94 13.90
C LEU A 119 2.52 6.04 12.41
N ALA A 120 3.30 5.40 11.53
CA ALA A 120 2.98 5.34 10.11
C ALA A 120 1.66 4.60 9.86
N ALA A 121 1.41 3.45 10.55
CA ALA A 121 0.16 2.70 10.45
C ALA A 121 -1.05 3.52 10.93
N THR A 122 -0.90 4.30 12.01
CA THR A 122 -1.91 5.26 12.48
C THR A 122 -2.24 6.27 11.38
N GLY A 123 -1.20 6.85 10.77
CA GLY A 123 -1.37 7.77 9.64
C GLY A 123 -2.10 7.12 8.46
N MET A 124 -1.80 5.86 8.14
CA MET A 124 -2.48 5.12 7.05
C MET A 124 -3.98 4.94 7.34
N ALA A 125 -4.35 4.56 8.57
CA ALA A 125 -5.75 4.44 8.98
C ALA A 125 -6.47 5.80 8.95
N MET A 126 -5.79 6.89 9.37
CA MET A 126 -6.31 8.24 9.25
C MET A 126 -6.52 8.65 7.78
N VAL A 127 -5.60 8.31 6.87
CA VAL A 127 -5.75 8.55 5.43
C VAL A 127 -6.98 7.84 4.88
N ALA A 128 -7.20 6.58 5.26
CA ALA A 128 -8.34 5.79 4.81
C ALA A 128 -9.69 6.38 5.25
N SER A 129 -9.73 7.02 6.41
CA SER A 129 -10.92 7.66 6.98
C SER A 129 -11.04 9.16 6.64
N ALA A 130 -10.05 9.77 5.99
CA ALA A 130 -10.04 11.20 5.71
C ALA A 130 -11.17 11.58 4.73
N ASN A 131 -12.02 12.54 5.14
CA ASN A 131 -13.11 13.09 4.33
C ASN A 131 -12.98 14.61 4.13
N SER A 132 -11.75 15.10 4.27
CA SER A 132 -11.40 16.50 4.08
C SER A 132 -9.97 16.58 3.52
N LEU A 133 -9.75 17.53 2.60
CA LEU A 133 -8.42 17.78 2.02
C LEU A 133 -7.37 18.12 3.09
N ALA A 134 -7.76 18.86 4.13
CA ALA A 134 -6.86 19.19 5.24
C ALA A 134 -6.54 17.94 6.08
N ALA A 135 -7.55 17.13 6.43
CA ALA A 135 -7.35 15.88 7.14
C ALA A 135 -6.48 14.89 6.34
N ALA A 136 -6.70 14.79 5.04
CA ALA A 136 -5.90 13.97 4.12
C ALA A 136 -4.42 14.41 4.12
N PHE A 137 -4.15 15.72 4.06
CA PHE A 137 -2.78 16.23 4.10
C PHE A 137 -2.07 15.87 5.42
N VAL A 138 -2.70 16.15 6.56
CA VAL A 138 -2.10 15.84 7.88
C VAL A 138 -1.87 14.33 8.03
N ALA A 139 -2.83 13.51 7.61
CA ALA A 139 -2.71 12.06 7.69
C ALA A 139 -1.58 11.51 6.78
N ILE A 140 -1.43 12.02 5.55
CA ILE A 140 -0.33 11.66 4.64
C ILE A 140 1.04 12.04 5.22
N GLU A 141 1.16 13.18 5.90
CA GLU A 141 2.40 13.56 6.56
C GLU A 141 2.70 12.64 7.77
N LEU A 142 1.68 12.23 8.51
CA LEU A 142 1.85 11.25 9.59
C LEU A 142 2.30 9.87 9.07
N VAL A 143 1.96 9.48 7.84
CA VAL A 143 2.53 8.29 7.19
C VAL A 143 3.98 8.56 6.78
N SER A 144 4.27 9.74 6.24
CA SER A 144 5.51 10.01 5.51
C SER A 144 6.70 10.29 6.43
N LEU A 145 6.52 11.13 7.46
CA LEU A 145 7.60 11.53 8.38
C LEU A 145 8.23 10.32 9.11
N PRO A 146 7.45 9.41 9.73
CA PRO A 146 8.04 8.19 10.31
C PRO A 146 8.71 7.30 9.26
N SER A 147 8.13 7.25 8.04
CA SER A 147 8.69 6.44 6.95
C SER A 147 10.07 6.91 6.50
N TYR A 148 10.33 8.22 6.49
CA TYR A 148 11.66 8.75 6.17
C TYR A 148 12.70 8.30 7.19
N ALA A 149 12.36 8.35 8.49
CA ALA A 149 13.22 7.86 9.55
C ALA A 149 13.47 6.35 9.48
N LEU A 150 12.42 5.56 9.19
CA LEU A 150 12.51 4.11 9.02
C LEU A 150 13.41 3.71 7.84
N VAL A 151 13.40 4.45 6.72
CA VAL A 151 14.30 4.19 5.59
C VAL A 151 15.75 4.45 5.99
N ALA A 152 16.03 5.49 6.79
CA ALA A 152 17.36 5.85 7.28
C ALA A 152 17.78 5.12 8.56
N TYR A 153 17.01 4.10 9.00
CA TYR A 153 17.18 3.48 10.32
C TYR A 153 18.55 2.86 10.54
N LEU A 154 19.11 2.19 9.51
CA LEU A 154 20.46 1.61 9.58
C LEU A 154 21.52 2.70 9.49
N LYS A 155 21.73 3.46 10.58
CA LYS A 155 22.57 4.67 10.66
C LYS A 155 24.03 4.41 10.24
N HIS A 156 24.54 3.20 10.42
CA HIS A 156 25.89 2.79 10.01
C HIS A 156 26.00 2.43 8.53
N ASN A 157 24.86 2.24 7.84
CA ASN A 157 24.81 1.97 6.42
C ASN A 157 24.61 3.27 5.62
N ARG A 158 25.68 3.73 4.95
CA ARG A 158 25.63 4.96 4.15
C ARG A 158 24.51 4.93 3.09
N GLY A 159 24.24 3.75 2.50
CA GLY A 159 23.14 3.59 1.52
C GLY A 159 21.77 3.83 2.12
N SER A 160 21.54 3.39 3.37
CA SER A 160 20.27 3.62 4.10
C SER A 160 20.06 5.11 4.39
N VAL A 161 21.11 5.79 4.90
CA VAL A 161 21.04 7.23 5.20
C VAL A 161 20.82 8.07 3.94
N GLU A 162 21.52 7.75 2.85
CA GLU A 162 21.37 8.41 1.55
C GLU A 162 19.95 8.20 0.98
N ALA A 163 19.44 6.97 1.06
CA ALA A 163 18.09 6.63 0.62
C ALA A 163 17.01 7.40 1.41
N GLY A 164 17.16 7.48 2.74
CA GLY A 164 16.26 8.24 3.59
C GLY A 164 16.26 9.73 3.26
N LEU A 165 17.44 10.32 3.04
CA LEU A 165 17.57 11.72 2.63
C LEU A 165 16.92 11.99 1.27
N LYS A 166 17.15 11.13 0.27
CA LYS A 166 16.51 11.23 -1.05
C LYS A 166 15.00 11.14 -0.94
N TYR A 167 14.50 10.17 -0.16
CA TYR A 167 13.07 9.99 0.07
C TYR A 167 12.45 11.22 0.74
N PHE A 168 13.09 11.77 1.77
CA PHE A 168 12.64 13.01 2.44
C PHE A 168 12.59 14.19 1.49
N LEU A 169 13.65 14.44 0.70
CA LEU A 169 13.72 15.61 -0.18
C LEU A 169 12.65 15.56 -1.28
N VAL A 170 12.45 14.40 -1.93
CA VAL A 170 11.42 14.24 -2.95
C VAL A 170 10.03 14.29 -2.31
N GLY A 171 9.87 13.73 -1.10
CA GLY A 171 8.65 13.78 -0.32
C GLY A 171 8.24 15.20 0.04
N ALA A 172 9.16 15.99 0.60
CA ALA A 172 8.90 17.38 0.95
C ALA A 172 8.47 18.23 -0.26
N LEU A 173 9.10 18.02 -1.43
CA LEU A 173 8.68 18.68 -2.67
C LEU A 173 7.26 18.26 -3.06
N SER A 174 6.95 16.99 -2.96
CA SER A 174 5.62 16.46 -3.31
C SER A 174 4.54 16.94 -2.35
N SER A 175 4.83 17.00 -1.05
CA SER A 175 3.94 17.57 -0.04
C SER A 175 3.66 19.05 -0.29
N ALA A 176 4.68 19.83 -0.72
CA ALA A 176 4.49 21.22 -1.12
C ALA A 176 3.56 21.35 -2.33
N ILE A 177 3.70 20.48 -3.34
CA ILE A 177 2.80 20.44 -4.51
C ILE A 177 1.39 20.08 -4.06
N PHE A 178 1.24 19.06 -3.22
CA PHE A 178 -0.06 18.60 -2.72
C PHE A 178 -0.79 19.67 -1.92
N VAL A 179 -0.13 20.28 -0.92
CA VAL A 179 -0.75 21.34 -0.10
C VAL A 179 -1.06 22.60 -0.91
N TYR A 180 -0.23 22.94 -1.91
CA TYR A 180 -0.52 24.05 -2.79
C TYR A 180 -1.74 23.73 -3.68
N GLY A 181 -1.87 22.51 -4.20
CA GLY A 181 -3.07 22.05 -4.89
C GLY A 181 -4.33 22.17 -4.02
N ILE A 182 -4.26 21.71 -2.77
CA ILE A 182 -5.34 21.87 -1.78
C ILE A 182 -5.70 23.35 -1.58
N SER A 183 -4.71 24.23 -1.48
CA SER A 183 -4.95 25.67 -1.33
C SER A 183 -5.66 26.30 -2.54
N LEU A 184 -5.36 25.84 -3.76
CA LEU A 184 -6.05 26.27 -4.96
C LEU A 184 -7.49 25.75 -5.02
N VAL A 185 -7.73 24.49 -4.65
CA VAL A 185 -9.09 23.94 -4.53
C VAL A 185 -9.89 24.73 -3.51
N TYR A 186 -9.32 24.97 -2.32
CA TYR A 186 -9.95 25.79 -1.28
C TYR A 186 -10.23 27.23 -1.77
N GLY A 187 -9.26 27.84 -2.42
CA GLY A 187 -9.42 29.19 -2.98
C GLY A 187 -10.54 29.29 -4.05
N ALA A 188 -10.75 28.20 -4.80
CA ALA A 188 -11.80 28.12 -5.81
C ALA A 188 -13.19 27.81 -5.21
N THR A 189 -13.26 26.94 -4.20
CA THR A 189 -14.52 26.38 -3.68
C THR A 189 -14.94 26.96 -2.32
N GLY A 190 -13.98 27.48 -1.53
CA GLY A 190 -14.21 27.89 -0.14
C GLY A 190 -14.35 26.71 0.84
N ALA A 191 -14.18 25.48 0.40
CA ALA A 191 -14.45 24.26 1.15
C ALA A 191 -13.24 23.33 1.26
N MET A 192 -13.18 22.55 2.35
CA MET A 192 -12.15 21.52 2.58
C MET A 192 -12.74 20.11 2.66
N ARG A 193 -13.98 19.96 3.16
CA ARG A 193 -14.68 18.68 3.20
C ARG A 193 -15.02 18.25 1.78
N PHE A 194 -14.92 16.96 1.51
CA PHE A 194 -15.05 16.42 0.15
C PHE A 194 -16.45 16.67 -0.42
N ASP A 195 -17.51 16.40 0.36
CA ASP A 195 -18.89 16.67 -0.03
C ASP A 195 -19.15 18.16 -0.31
N MET A 196 -18.62 19.05 0.54
CA MET A 196 -18.76 20.50 0.36
C MET A 196 -17.98 21.02 -0.85
N VAL A 197 -16.80 20.43 -1.15
CA VAL A 197 -16.04 20.73 -2.38
C VAL A 197 -16.86 20.34 -3.60
N ALA A 198 -17.45 19.13 -3.60
CA ALA A 198 -18.31 18.65 -4.68
C ALA A 198 -19.54 19.56 -4.88
N GLU A 199 -20.21 19.95 -3.78
CA GLU A 199 -21.36 20.86 -3.81
C GLU A 199 -20.99 22.24 -4.40
N ALA A 200 -19.86 22.81 -3.99
CA ALA A 200 -19.39 24.09 -4.51
C ALA A 200 -19.08 24.03 -6.02
N ILE A 201 -18.52 22.91 -6.50
CA ILE A 201 -18.26 22.68 -7.91
C ILE A 201 -19.58 22.55 -8.69
N ALA A 202 -20.53 21.77 -8.18
CA ALA A 202 -21.82 21.53 -8.83
C ALA A 202 -22.71 22.78 -8.90
N SER A 203 -22.59 23.69 -7.92
CA SER A 203 -23.38 24.93 -7.87
C SER A 203 -22.83 26.07 -8.74
N ASP A 204 -21.72 25.86 -9.46
CA ASP A 204 -21.02 26.85 -10.30
C ASP A 204 -20.68 28.18 -9.55
N THR A 205 -20.46 28.08 -8.23
CA THR A 205 -20.14 29.23 -7.36
C THR A 205 -18.62 29.44 -7.21
N LEU A 206 -17.85 29.01 -8.21
CA LEU A 206 -16.40 29.01 -8.15
C LEU A 206 -15.78 30.41 -8.15
N THR A 207 -14.88 30.66 -7.20
CA THR A 207 -14.07 31.87 -7.15
C THR A 207 -12.80 31.70 -8.00
N GLY A 208 -12.50 32.67 -8.84
CA GLY A 208 -11.30 32.64 -9.69
C GLY A 208 -11.38 31.78 -10.95
N GLY A 209 -12.54 31.15 -11.17
CA GLY A 209 -12.87 30.42 -12.39
C GLY A 209 -12.33 28.97 -12.46
N PRO A 210 -12.75 28.20 -13.47
CA PRO A 210 -12.49 26.77 -13.59
C PRO A 210 -11.00 26.42 -13.75
N GLY A 211 -10.18 27.32 -14.30
CA GLY A 211 -8.74 27.06 -14.49
C GLY A 211 -7.96 26.90 -13.19
N ILE A 212 -8.32 27.65 -12.13
CA ILE A 212 -7.68 27.53 -10.81
C ILE A 212 -8.04 26.19 -10.17
N LEU A 213 -9.31 25.80 -10.25
CA LEU A 213 -9.76 24.50 -9.76
C LEU A 213 -9.08 23.37 -10.51
N GLY A 214 -9.03 23.40 -11.85
CA GLY A 214 -8.38 22.38 -12.66
C GLY A 214 -6.88 22.22 -12.32
N LEU A 215 -6.17 23.34 -12.12
CA LEU A 215 -4.78 23.30 -11.67
C LEU A 215 -4.66 22.71 -10.27
N GLY A 216 -5.56 23.08 -9.34
CA GLY A 216 -5.61 22.52 -8.00
C GLY A 216 -5.79 21.00 -8.00
N ILE A 217 -6.77 20.50 -8.79
CA ILE A 217 -7.02 19.06 -8.96
C ILE A 217 -5.77 18.36 -9.54
N LEU A 218 -5.14 18.91 -10.56
CA LEU A 218 -3.92 18.36 -11.16
C LEU A 218 -2.77 18.25 -10.15
N MET A 219 -2.63 19.23 -9.26
CA MET A 219 -1.61 19.19 -8.20
C MET A 219 -1.96 18.18 -7.10
N VAL A 220 -3.25 17.98 -6.80
CA VAL A 220 -3.71 16.88 -5.92
C VAL A 220 -3.38 15.52 -6.55
N VAL A 221 -3.59 15.34 -7.87
CA VAL A 221 -3.11 14.15 -8.62
C VAL A 221 -1.60 13.96 -8.41
N GLY A 222 -0.80 15.04 -8.47
CA GLY A 222 0.64 14.99 -8.25
C GLY A 222 1.04 14.47 -6.85
N GLY A 223 0.34 14.92 -5.80
CA GLY A 223 0.53 14.44 -4.43
C GLY A 223 0.21 12.95 -4.27
N VAL A 224 -0.91 12.51 -4.82
CA VAL A 224 -1.30 11.09 -4.85
C VAL A 224 -0.31 10.27 -5.68
N ALA A 225 0.14 10.78 -6.83
CA ALA A 225 1.10 10.12 -7.71
C ALA A 225 2.44 9.86 -7.00
N PHE A 226 2.91 10.80 -6.16
CA PHE A 226 4.07 10.57 -5.31
C PHE A 226 3.83 9.41 -4.33
N LYS A 227 2.71 9.43 -3.58
CA LYS A 227 2.45 8.41 -2.54
C LYS A 227 2.26 7.02 -3.11
N THR A 228 1.68 6.91 -4.31
CA THR A 228 1.52 5.65 -5.04
C THR A 228 2.76 5.24 -5.84
N ALA A 229 3.80 6.08 -5.87
CA ALA A 229 4.99 5.93 -6.69
C ALA A 229 4.68 5.84 -8.20
N ALA A 230 3.69 6.62 -8.67
CA ALA A 230 3.38 6.74 -10.09
C ALA A 230 4.40 7.64 -10.81
N VAL A 231 4.66 7.34 -12.08
CA VAL A 231 5.53 8.15 -12.96
C VAL A 231 4.84 9.49 -13.25
N PRO A 232 5.52 10.64 -13.16
CA PRO A 232 6.96 10.83 -12.95
C PRO A 232 7.44 10.89 -11.49
N PHE A 233 6.57 10.82 -10.51
CA PHE A 233 6.90 10.98 -9.09
C PHE A 233 7.48 9.73 -8.41
N HIS A 234 7.93 8.74 -9.17
CA HIS A 234 8.37 7.42 -8.70
C HIS A 234 9.84 7.33 -8.27
N PHE A 235 10.69 8.33 -8.58
CA PHE A 235 12.16 8.24 -8.45
C PHE A 235 12.67 7.86 -7.06
N TRP A 236 11.89 8.21 -6.04
CA TRP A 236 12.25 7.90 -4.66
C TRP A 236 12.14 6.40 -4.33
N ALA A 237 11.20 5.68 -4.96
CA ALA A 237 10.82 4.34 -4.53
C ALA A 237 11.94 3.30 -4.75
N PRO A 238 12.63 3.21 -5.90
CA PRO A 238 13.74 2.28 -6.06
C PRO A 238 14.89 2.55 -5.08
N GLU A 239 15.21 3.81 -4.84
CA GLU A 239 16.28 4.21 -3.93
C GLU A 239 15.90 3.93 -2.46
N ALA A 240 14.68 4.34 -2.04
CA ALA A 240 14.20 4.11 -0.69
C ALA A 240 14.07 2.62 -0.36
N TYR A 241 13.51 1.81 -1.27
CA TYR A 241 13.32 0.38 -1.02
C TYR A 241 14.64 -0.39 -1.05
N GLU A 242 15.62 0.00 -1.87
CA GLU A 242 16.95 -0.63 -1.86
C GLU A 242 17.72 -0.31 -0.57
N GLY A 243 17.65 0.93 -0.08
CA GLY A 243 18.40 1.39 1.09
C GLY A 243 17.77 1.07 2.44
N ALA A 244 16.43 0.95 2.52
CA ALA A 244 15.71 0.66 3.74
C ALA A 244 16.03 -0.75 4.29
N PRO A 245 15.83 -1.00 5.60
CA PRO A 245 15.66 -2.36 6.12
C PRO A 245 14.64 -3.13 5.28
N ALA A 246 14.92 -4.39 4.91
CA ALA A 246 14.05 -5.13 3.98
C ALA A 246 12.59 -5.28 4.49
N PRO A 247 12.29 -5.46 5.79
CA PRO A 247 10.91 -5.42 6.28
C PRO A 247 10.22 -4.07 6.02
N ILE A 248 10.94 -2.95 6.13
CA ILE A 248 10.42 -1.61 5.84
C ILE A 248 10.19 -1.44 4.34
N SER A 249 11.04 -2.01 3.48
CA SER A 249 10.78 -2.01 2.03
C SER A 249 9.44 -2.70 1.71
N GLY A 250 9.13 -3.82 2.38
CA GLY A 250 7.84 -4.51 2.30
C GLY A 250 6.69 -3.61 2.78
N PHE A 251 6.83 -2.98 3.93
CA PHE A 251 5.83 -2.08 4.51
C PHE A 251 5.49 -0.88 3.62
N LEU A 252 6.51 -0.19 3.12
CA LEU A 252 6.35 0.99 2.29
C LEU A 252 5.79 0.67 0.90
N SER A 253 6.26 -0.42 0.30
CA SER A 253 5.85 -0.80 -1.05
C SER A 253 4.43 -1.37 -1.12
N SER A 254 3.86 -1.80 0.00
CA SER A 254 2.50 -2.36 0.12
C SER A 254 1.56 -1.45 0.90
N ALA A 255 1.59 -1.46 2.24
CA ALA A 255 0.63 -0.74 3.08
C ALA A 255 0.67 0.78 2.87
N SER A 256 1.87 1.40 2.90
CA SER A 256 2.00 2.85 2.68
C SER A 256 1.52 3.28 1.29
N LYS A 257 1.74 2.43 0.27
CA LYS A 257 1.23 2.68 -1.09
C LYS A 257 -0.30 2.53 -1.15
N ALA A 258 -0.87 1.53 -0.47
CA ALA A 258 -2.32 1.35 -0.37
C ALA A 258 -3.00 2.55 0.30
N ALA A 259 -2.35 3.21 1.27
CA ALA A 259 -2.84 4.47 1.84
C ALA A 259 -2.93 5.60 0.78
N GLY A 260 -1.98 5.69 -0.15
CA GLY A 260 -2.08 6.62 -1.28
C GLY A 260 -3.26 6.31 -2.20
N PHE A 261 -3.53 5.03 -2.44
CA PHE A 261 -4.66 4.63 -3.30
C PHE A 261 -6.01 4.84 -2.65
N VAL A 262 -6.20 4.54 -1.35
CA VAL A 262 -7.48 4.80 -0.70
C VAL A 262 -7.80 6.30 -0.67
N LEU A 263 -6.80 7.16 -0.47
CA LEU A 263 -6.99 8.59 -0.62
C LEU A 263 -7.41 8.96 -2.03
N ALA A 264 -6.75 8.38 -3.06
CA ALA A 264 -7.11 8.62 -4.45
C ALA A 264 -8.56 8.21 -4.73
N PHE A 265 -8.95 7.00 -4.34
CA PHE A 265 -10.31 6.52 -4.53
C PHE A 265 -11.31 7.49 -3.88
N ARG A 266 -11.15 7.80 -2.60
CA ARG A 266 -12.07 8.67 -1.87
C ARG A 266 -12.08 10.10 -2.41
N ALA A 267 -10.93 10.74 -2.57
CA ALA A 267 -10.87 12.15 -2.98
C ALA A 267 -11.39 12.36 -4.40
N PHE A 268 -11.05 11.49 -5.36
CA PHE A 268 -11.44 11.69 -6.75
C PHE A 268 -12.89 11.28 -7.04
N THR A 269 -13.45 10.35 -6.29
CA THR A 269 -14.88 9.98 -6.48
C THR A 269 -15.83 10.88 -5.70
N VAL A 270 -15.43 11.36 -4.51
CA VAL A 270 -16.31 12.15 -3.63
C VAL A 270 -16.10 13.65 -3.82
N ALA A 271 -14.84 14.15 -3.74
CA ALA A 271 -14.60 15.60 -3.81
C ALA A 271 -14.63 16.18 -5.22
N PHE A 272 -14.31 15.37 -6.24
CA PHE A 272 -14.22 15.81 -7.63
C PHE A 272 -15.11 14.95 -8.55
N PRO A 273 -16.46 14.96 -8.37
CA PRO A 273 -17.35 14.13 -9.18
C PRO A 273 -17.21 14.49 -10.67
N LEU A 274 -17.08 13.47 -11.54
CA LEU A 274 -16.77 13.64 -12.97
C LEU A 274 -17.80 14.49 -13.70
N GLU A 275 -19.08 14.34 -13.40
CA GLU A 275 -20.15 15.14 -14.02
C GLU A 275 -19.95 16.65 -13.82
N ALA A 276 -19.43 17.04 -12.64
CA ALA A 276 -19.21 18.44 -12.30
C ALA A 276 -17.86 18.97 -12.82
N VAL A 277 -16.80 18.14 -12.87
CA VAL A 277 -15.45 18.62 -13.22
C VAL A 277 -15.03 18.37 -14.68
N SER A 278 -15.73 17.50 -15.43
CA SER A 278 -15.33 17.09 -16.79
C SER A 278 -15.19 18.26 -17.77
N GLY A 279 -15.96 19.32 -17.60
CA GLY A 279 -15.83 20.58 -18.37
C GLY A 279 -14.60 21.41 -17.99
N THR A 280 -13.94 21.12 -16.86
CA THR A 280 -12.81 21.87 -16.31
C THR A 280 -11.52 21.08 -16.40
N PHE A 281 -11.52 19.87 -15.87
CA PHE A 281 -10.38 18.96 -15.84
C PHE A 281 -10.86 17.51 -15.68
N ASP A 282 -10.70 16.73 -16.74
CA ASP A 282 -10.97 15.29 -16.70
C ASP A 282 -9.78 14.55 -16.04
N TRP A 283 -9.93 14.26 -14.75
CA TRP A 283 -8.88 13.58 -14.00
C TRP A 283 -8.72 12.10 -14.39
N THR A 284 -9.73 11.46 -15.03
CA THR A 284 -9.59 10.08 -15.53
C THR A 284 -8.53 9.99 -16.62
N LEU A 285 -8.44 11.00 -17.48
CA LEU A 285 -7.39 11.09 -18.51
C LEU A 285 -6.00 11.19 -17.86
N ALA A 286 -5.86 11.96 -16.76
CA ALA A 286 -4.59 12.01 -16.03
C ALA A 286 -4.21 10.64 -15.48
N PHE A 287 -5.15 9.94 -14.82
CA PHE A 287 -4.90 8.58 -14.32
C PHE A 287 -4.68 7.56 -15.43
N LEU A 288 -5.30 7.73 -16.59
CA LEU A 288 -5.06 6.90 -17.78
C LEU A 288 -3.60 7.01 -18.24
N VAL A 289 -3.11 8.21 -18.40
CA VAL A 289 -1.71 8.47 -18.77
C VAL A 289 -0.76 7.93 -17.71
N LEU A 290 -1.03 8.26 -16.43
CA LEU A 290 -0.22 7.77 -15.31
C LEU A 290 -0.21 6.24 -15.25
N SER A 291 -1.34 5.56 -15.46
CA SER A 291 -1.45 4.11 -15.46
C SER A 291 -0.56 3.47 -16.52
N VAL A 292 -0.71 3.89 -17.80
CA VAL A 292 0.07 3.35 -18.93
C VAL A 292 1.56 3.56 -18.72
N VAL A 293 1.97 4.79 -18.38
CA VAL A 293 3.39 5.13 -18.24
C VAL A 293 4.00 4.43 -17.03
N THR A 294 3.26 4.37 -15.91
CA THR A 294 3.76 3.75 -14.67
C THR A 294 3.92 2.24 -14.81
N MET A 295 2.91 1.53 -15.37
CA MET A 295 3.05 0.09 -15.56
C MET A 295 4.15 -0.25 -16.57
N THR A 296 4.29 0.53 -17.63
CA THR A 296 5.28 0.27 -18.68
C THR A 296 6.69 0.54 -18.18
N LEU A 297 6.95 1.74 -17.64
CA LEU A 297 8.28 2.08 -17.12
C LEU A 297 8.68 1.12 -15.98
N GLY A 298 7.76 0.86 -15.03
CA GLY A 298 8.04 -0.03 -13.90
C GLY A 298 8.46 -1.43 -14.35
N ASN A 299 7.72 -2.06 -15.27
CA ASN A 299 8.04 -3.41 -15.74
C ASN A 299 9.31 -3.46 -16.62
N PHE A 300 9.52 -2.50 -17.52
CA PHE A 300 10.74 -2.43 -18.33
C PHE A 300 11.98 -2.20 -17.47
N ALA A 301 11.89 -1.29 -16.49
CA ALA A 301 13.00 -1.05 -15.57
C ALA A 301 13.28 -2.27 -14.67
N ALA A 302 12.24 -2.98 -14.18
CA ALA A 302 12.40 -4.20 -13.41
C ALA A 302 13.14 -5.30 -14.21
N ALA A 303 12.85 -5.43 -15.51
CA ALA A 303 13.44 -6.44 -16.37
C ALA A 303 14.98 -6.27 -16.56
N THR A 304 15.50 -5.06 -16.38
CA THR A 304 16.92 -4.73 -16.55
C THR A 304 17.71 -4.73 -15.25
N GLN A 305 17.06 -4.96 -14.10
CA GLN A 305 17.77 -4.95 -12.82
C GLN A 305 18.61 -6.22 -12.61
N GLU A 306 19.72 -6.05 -11.92
CA GLU A 306 20.63 -7.13 -11.50
C GLU A 306 20.45 -7.46 -10.01
N LYS A 307 19.88 -6.55 -9.22
CA LYS A 307 19.64 -6.71 -7.79
C LYS A 307 18.18 -7.08 -7.53
N VAL A 308 17.96 -8.11 -6.71
CA VAL A 308 16.62 -8.62 -6.37
C VAL A 308 15.74 -7.55 -5.73
N LYS A 309 16.27 -6.85 -4.73
CA LYS A 309 15.53 -5.81 -3.99
C LYS A 309 15.12 -4.64 -4.90
N ARG A 310 15.97 -4.26 -5.85
CA ARG A 310 15.70 -3.20 -6.82
C ARG A 310 14.72 -3.65 -7.90
N MET A 311 14.79 -4.91 -8.33
CA MET A 311 13.79 -5.51 -9.22
C MET A 311 12.40 -5.49 -8.58
N LEU A 312 12.27 -5.89 -7.31
CA LEU A 312 11.00 -5.81 -6.56
C LEU A 312 10.50 -4.37 -6.42
N ALA A 313 11.40 -3.40 -6.24
CA ALA A 313 11.04 -1.99 -6.18
C ALA A 313 10.39 -1.48 -7.49
N TYR A 314 10.99 -1.77 -8.64
CA TYR A 314 10.43 -1.40 -9.95
C TYR A 314 9.16 -2.21 -10.29
N SER A 315 9.11 -3.47 -9.91
CA SER A 315 7.89 -4.28 -9.97
C SER A 315 6.74 -3.62 -9.20
N SER A 316 7.02 -3.10 -8.01
CA SER A 316 6.06 -2.36 -7.19
C SER A 316 5.51 -1.10 -7.87
N ILE A 317 6.32 -0.42 -8.70
CA ILE A 317 5.88 0.69 -9.55
C ILE A 317 4.95 0.16 -10.64
N GLY A 318 5.29 -0.95 -11.30
CA GLY A 318 4.43 -1.60 -12.29
C GLY A 318 3.06 -1.95 -11.74
N HIS A 319 3.00 -2.52 -10.53
CA HIS A 319 1.74 -2.84 -9.85
C HIS A 319 0.90 -1.60 -9.49
N ALA A 320 1.53 -0.48 -9.13
CA ALA A 320 0.80 0.78 -8.96
C ALA A 320 0.11 1.20 -10.27
N GLY A 321 0.77 1.02 -11.42
CA GLY A 321 0.17 1.27 -12.73
C GLY A 321 -1.08 0.44 -13.00
N TYR A 322 -1.14 -0.82 -12.56
CA TYR A 322 -2.36 -1.63 -12.67
C TYR A 322 -3.49 -1.08 -11.80
N VAL A 323 -3.24 -0.72 -10.55
CA VAL A 323 -4.29 -0.19 -9.66
C VAL A 323 -4.83 1.16 -10.17
N LEU A 324 -3.98 2.00 -10.77
CA LEU A 324 -4.41 3.27 -11.39
C LEU A 324 -5.43 3.07 -12.51
N MET A 325 -5.51 1.87 -13.14
CA MET A 325 -6.54 1.56 -14.13
C MET A 325 -7.95 1.70 -13.57
N ALA A 326 -8.15 1.46 -12.27
CA ALA A 326 -9.47 1.59 -11.64
C ALA A 326 -9.99 3.04 -11.72
N LEU A 327 -9.13 4.04 -11.46
CA LEU A 327 -9.49 5.45 -11.61
C LEU A 327 -9.51 5.90 -13.07
N ALA A 328 -8.62 5.34 -13.90
CA ALA A 328 -8.57 5.65 -15.34
C ALA A 328 -9.83 5.21 -16.09
N ALA A 329 -10.48 4.14 -15.63
CA ALA A 329 -11.68 3.57 -16.23
C ALA A 329 -12.98 3.96 -15.53
N PHE A 330 -12.90 4.75 -14.46
CA PHE A 330 -14.04 5.22 -13.69
C PHE A 330 -14.93 6.14 -14.53
N SER A 331 -16.25 5.96 -14.47
CA SER A 331 -17.20 6.70 -15.29
C SER A 331 -18.07 7.71 -14.51
N GLY A 332 -18.29 7.48 -13.23
CA GLY A 332 -19.22 8.24 -12.39
C GLY A 332 -20.71 8.04 -12.73
N THR A 333 -21.03 7.14 -13.68
CA THR A 333 -22.40 6.99 -14.20
C THR A 333 -23.20 5.88 -13.49
N GLY A 334 -22.53 5.05 -12.66
CA GLY A 334 -23.17 3.92 -11.99
C GLY A 334 -23.75 2.86 -12.94
N THR A 335 -23.35 2.85 -14.21
CA THR A 335 -23.87 1.88 -15.21
C THR A 335 -23.51 0.46 -14.80
N GLU A 336 -24.43 -0.49 -15.08
CA GLU A 336 -24.19 -1.89 -14.80
C GLU A 336 -22.97 -2.42 -15.57
N GLY A 337 -22.09 -3.12 -14.84
CA GLY A 337 -20.87 -3.70 -15.38
C GLY A 337 -21.08 -5.07 -16.03
N LEU A 338 -19.97 -5.78 -16.27
CA LEU A 338 -20.02 -7.16 -16.78
C LEU A 338 -20.50 -8.17 -15.73
N LEU A 339 -20.57 -7.78 -14.45
CA LEU A 339 -21.17 -8.58 -13.39
C LEU A 339 -22.58 -8.07 -13.14
N ALA A 340 -23.58 -8.95 -13.30
CA ALA A 340 -24.99 -8.61 -13.14
C ALA A 340 -25.29 -8.07 -11.74
N GLY A 341 -26.00 -6.95 -11.66
CA GLY A 341 -26.38 -6.29 -10.41
C GLY A 341 -25.27 -5.48 -9.74
N VAL A 342 -24.10 -5.35 -10.36
CA VAL A 342 -22.97 -4.56 -9.83
C VAL A 342 -22.65 -3.41 -10.78
N SER A 343 -22.54 -2.18 -10.25
CA SER A 343 -22.07 -1.06 -11.06
C SER A 343 -20.61 -1.26 -11.49
N ASN A 344 -20.28 -0.84 -12.71
CA ASN A 344 -18.90 -0.99 -13.19
C ASN A 344 -17.91 -0.18 -12.35
N ASP A 345 -18.33 0.96 -11.83
CA ASP A 345 -17.50 1.82 -10.97
C ASP A 345 -17.20 1.16 -9.62
N SER A 346 -18.20 0.52 -8.99
CA SER A 346 -18.00 -0.27 -7.77
C SER A 346 -17.10 -1.47 -8.03
N LEU A 347 -17.24 -2.14 -9.18
CA LEU A 347 -16.37 -3.24 -9.59
C LEU A 347 -14.92 -2.78 -9.76
N LEU A 348 -14.68 -1.63 -10.41
CA LEU A 348 -13.34 -1.08 -10.64
C LEU A 348 -12.63 -0.73 -9.33
N LEU A 349 -13.29 0.03 -8.45
CA LEU A 349 -12.70 0.42 -7.17
C LEU A 349 -12.51 -0.80 -6.25
N GLY A 350 -13.51 -1.67 -6.15
CA GLY A 350 -13.43 -2.92 -5.39
C GLY A 350 -12.32 -3.83 -5.89
N ALA A 351 -12.13 -3.96 -7.21
CA ALA A 351 -11.02 -4.70 -7.79
C ALA A 351 -9.65 -4.09 -7.44
N GLY A 352 -9.55 -2.75 -7.43
CA GLY A 352 -8.37 -2.03 -6.96
C GLY A 352 -8.07 -2.32 -5.49
N MET A 353 -9.10 -2.29 -4.61
CA MET A 353 -8.99 -2.63 -3.19
C MET A 353 -8.52 -4.07 -2.98
N MET A 354 -9.13 -5.04 -3.67
CA MET A 354 -8.71 -6.44 -3.64
C MET A 354 -7.27 -6.64 -4.09
N HIS A 355 -6.89 -5.97 -5.20
CA HIS A 355 -5.52 -6.07 -5.69
C HIS A 355 -4.51 -5.55 -4.66
N LEU A 356 -4.81 -4.45 -3.97
CA LEU A 356 -3.97 -3.89 -2.91
C LEU A 356 -3.86 -4.83 -1.70
N LEU A 357 -4.94 -5.50 -1.30
CA LEU A 357 -4.91 -6.48 -0.21
C LEU A 357 -4.03 -7.69 -0.55
N VAL A 358 -4.27 -8.31 -1.70
CA VAL A 358 -3.47 -9.45 -2.18
C VAL A 358 -2.02 -9.06 -2.38
N TYR A 359 -1.79 -7.89 -2.98
CA TYR A 359 -0.46 -7.31 -3.17
C TYR A 359 0.23 -7.07 -1.83
N GLY A 360 -0.51 -6.64 -0.81
CA GLY A 360 -0.03 -6.49 0.56
C GLY A 360 0.70 -7.72 1.07
N PHE A 361 0.13 -8.91 0.87
CA PHE A 361 0.76 -10.16 1.33
C PHE A 361 1.88 -10.64 0.41
N MET A 362 1.64 -10.73 -0.89
CA MET A 362 2.65 -11.28 -1.80
C MET A 362 3.90 -10.40 -1.92
N ASN A 363 3.76 -9.08 -1.92
CA ASN A 363 4.91 -8.20 -2.05
C ASN A 363 5.65 -8.02 -0.71
N THR A 364 4.92 -7.87 0.41
CA THR A 364 5.55 -7.88 1.75
C THR A 364 6.28 -9.18 1.98
N GLY A 365 5.67 -10.33 1.65
CA GLY A 365 6.30 -11.63 1.76
C GLY A 365 7.60 -11.75 0.94
N ALA A 366 7.61 -11.21 -0.28
CA ALA A 366 8.80 -11.18 -1.12
C ALA A 366 9.94 -10.35 -0.50
N PHE A 367 9.65 -9.18 0.08
CA PHE A 367 10.66 -8.39 0.80
C PHE A 367 11.08 -9.03 2.13
N LEU A 368 10.18 -9.73 2.84
CA LEU A 368 10.55 -10.51 4.02
C LEU A 368 11.43 -11.71 3.66
N PHE A 369 11.24 -12.34 2.51
CA PHE A 369 12.18 -13.33 2.00
C PHE A 369 13.56 -12.70 1.72
N VAL A 370 13.61 -11.48 1.17
CA VAL A 370 14.89 -10.77 1.03
C VAL A 370 15.51 -10.47 2.40
N ALA A 371 14.70 -10.08 3.40
CA ALA A 371 15.19 -9.91 4.77
C ALA A 371 15.78 -11.21 5.34
N LEU A 372 15.15 -12.35 5.05
CA LEU A 372 15.64 -13.67 5.44
C LEU A 372 16.97 -14.03 4.75
N ALA A 373 17.08 -13.70 3.46
CA ALA A 373 18.31 -13.86 2.70
C ALA A 373 19.43 -12.95 3.25
N GLU A 374 19.13 -11.67 3.54
CA GLU A 374 20.07 -10.74 4.19
C GLU A 374 20.52 -11.27 5.57
N TYR A 375 19.61 -11.86 6.37
CA TYR A 375 19.94 -12.48 7.66
C TYR A 375 20.94 -13.65 7.52
N TRP A 376 20.82 -14.43 6.45
CA TRP A 376 21.76 -15.53 6.14
C TRP A 376 23.04 -15.06 5.46
N GLY A 377 23.22 -13.75 5.25
CA GLY A 377 24.39 -13.22 4.57
C GLY A 377 24.39 -13.44 3.06
N VAL A 378 23.26 -13.82 2.47
CA VAL A 378 23.07 -13.90 1.02
C VAL A 378 23.17 -12.49 0.44
N GLY A 379 23.92 -12.33 -0.64
CA GLY A 379 24.15 -11.05 -1.30
C GLY A 379 22.88 -10.47 -1.94
N ARG A 380 23.05 -9.42 -2.74
CA ARG A 380 21.92 -8.65 -3.30
C ARG A 380 21.60 -8.96 -4.75
N GLN A 381 22.53 -9.64 -5.46
CA GLN A 381 22.40 -9.94 -6.89
C GLN A 381 21.61 -11.24 -7.10
N PHE A 382 21.09 -11.44 -8.31
CA PHE A 382 20.37 -12.68 -8.63
C PHE A 382 21.25 -13.91 -8.45
N GLU A 383 22.54 -13.81 -8.80
CA GLU A 383 23.52 -14.89 -8.71
C GLU A 383 23.77 -15.34 -7.27
N ASP A 384 23.63 -14.42 -6.31
CA ASP A 384 23.79 -14.73 -4.89
C ASP A 384 22.69 -15.67 -4.36
N TYR A 385 21.57 -15.80 -5.08
CA TYR A 385 20.46 -16.70 -4.74
C TYR A 385 20.54 -18.08 -5.40
N ASN A 386 21.58 -18.34 -6.20
CA ASN A 386 21.72 -19.58 -6.94
C ASN A 386 21.68 -20.80 -6.00
N GLY A 387 20.78 -21.75 -6.30
CA GLY A 387 20.67 -23.02 -5.57
C GLY A 387 20.23 -22.92 -4.13
N LEU A 388 19.73 -21.76 -3.65
CA LEU A 388 19.34 -21.55 -2.24
C LEU A 388 18.25 -22.54 -1.76
N TRP A 389 17.46 -23.12 -2.68
CA TRP A 389 16.45 -24.13 -2.36
C TRP A 389 17.03 -25.38 -1.66
N ARG A 390 18.31 -25.67 -1.85
CA ARG A 390 18.94 -26.87 -1.26
C ARG A 390 19.04 -26.75 0.26
N GLU A 391 19.30 -25.55 0.75
CA GLU A 391 19.45 -25.25 2.16
C GLU A 391 18.16 -24.69 2.78
N ALA A 392 17.37 -23.93 2.00
CA ALA A 392 16.12 -23.29 2.47
C ALA A 392 14.93 -23.61 1.55
N PRO A 393 14.48 -24.88 1.41
CA PRO A 393 13.46 -25.27 0.44
C PRO A 393 12.10 -24.59 0.69
N ILE A 394 11.63 -24.51 1.92
CA ILE A 394 10.34 -23.91 2.27
C ILE A 394 10.33 -22.41 1.96
N ALA A 395 11.39 -21.69 2.29
CA ALA A 395 11.51 -20.27 1.98
C ALA A 395 11.57 -20.05 0.46
N SER A 396 12.28 -20.90 -0.29
CA SER A 396 12.36 -20.85 -1.76
C SER A 396 11.00 -21.14 -2.42
N VAL A 397 10.18 -22.07 -1.87
CA VAL A 397 8.81 -22.30 -2.29
C VAL A 397 7.95 -21.06 -2.02
N ALA A 398 8.05 -20.47 -0.83
CA ALA A 398 7.30 -19.26 -0.48
C ALA A 398 7.62 -18.11 -1.46
N MET A 399 8.91 -17.86 -1.73
CA MET A 399 9.33 -16.83 -2.71
C MET A 399 8.77 -17.13 -4.12
N THR A 400 8.80 -18.38 -4.55
CA THR A 400 8.24 -18.79 -5.84
C THR A 400 6.73 -18.52 -5.93
N ILE A 401 5.99 -18.80 -4.83
CA ILE A 401 4.56 -18.47 -4.73
C ILE A 401 4.35 -16.96 -4.88
N PHE A 402 5.13 -16.13 -4.17
CA PHE A 402 5.01 -14.68 -4.29
C PHE A 402 5.27 -14.20 -5.71
N LEU A 403 6.36 -14.63 -6.34
CA LEU A 403 6.74 -14.20 -7.67
C LEU A 403 5.73 -14.60 -8.75
N PHE A 404 5.20 -15.82 -8.68
CA PHE A 404 4.20 -16.28 -9.64
C PHE A 404 2.84 -15.63 -9.39
N SER A 405 2.46 -15.37 -8.15
CA SER A 405 1.25 -14.60 -7.82
C SER A 405 1.38 -13.15 -8.29
N LEU A 406 2.54 -12.50 -8.09
CA LEU A 406 2.82 -11.16 -8.62
C LEU A 406 2.78 -11.13 -10.16
N ALA A 407 3.30 -12.14 -10.85
CA ALA A 407 3.20 -12.26 -12.29
C ALA A 407 1.74 -12.40 -12.77
N GLY A 408 0.84 -12.89 -11.89
CA GLY A 408 -0.55 -13.16 -12.23
C GLY A 408 -0.78 -14.57 -12.76
N LEU A 409 0.01 -15.55 -12.30
CA LEU A 409 -0.27 -16.97 -12.50
C LEU A 409 -1.24 -17.47 -11.43
N PRO A 410 -2.09 -18.48 -11.73
CA PRO A 410 -3.11 -18.97 -10.80
C PRO A 410 -2.54 -19.85 -9.66
N VAL A 411 -1.44 -19.41 -9.06
CA VAL A 411 -0.79 -20.03 -7.89
C VAL A 411 -1.26 -19.34 -6.59
N GLY A 412 -1.65 -18.07 -6.69
CA GLY A 412 -2.17 -17.26 -5.60
C GLY A 412 -3.25 -16.28 -6.08
N ALA A 413 -3.84 -15.54 -5.17
CA ALA A 413 -4.95 -14.62 -5.45
C ALA A 413 -4.58 -13.44 -6.37
N GLY A 414 -3.28 -13.21 -6.66
CA GLY A 414 -2.82 -12.19 -7.59
C GLY A 414 -3.38 -12.33 -9.01
N PHE A 415 -3.64 -13.57 -9.45
CA PHE A 415 -4.32 -13.83 -10.73
C PHE A 415 -5.77 -13.30 -10.71
N LEU A 416 -6.56 -13.67 -9.68
CA LEU A 416 -7.96 -13.28 -9.61
C LEU A 416 -8.14 -11.78 -9.44
N SER A 417 -7.30 -11.13 -8.64
CA SER A 417 -7.38 -9.68 -8.43
C SER A 417 -7.10 -8.90 -9.72
N LYS A 418 -6.10 -9.31 -10.53
CA LYS A 418 -5.88 -8.75 -11.86
C LYS A 418 -7.02 -9.04 -12.82
N TYR A 419 -7.54 -10.27 -12.79
CA TYR A 419 -8.63 -10.68 -13.66
C TYR A 419 -9.89 -9.81 -13.46
N VAL A 420 -10.31 -9.62 -12.20
CA VAL A 420 -11.49 -8.80 -11.89
C VAL A 420 -11.26 -7.33 -12.25
N LEU A 421 -10.06 -6.80 -12.01
CA LEU A 421 -9.71 -5.44 -12.42
C LEU A 421 -9.79 -5.27 -13.94
N PHE A 422 -9.25 -6.24 -14.71
CA PHE A 422 -9.32 -6.20 -16.17
C PHE A 422 -10.75 -6.31 -16.69
N MET A 423 -11.60 -7.10 -16.05
CA MET A 423 -13.03 -7.19 -16.37
C MET A 423 -13.72 -5.82 -16.21
N GLY A 424 -13.47 -5.10 -15.11
CA GLY A 424 -14.02 -3.75 -14.92
C GLY A 424 -13.54 -2.77 -16.00
N VAL A 425 -12.26 -2.82 -16.36
CA VAL A 425 -11.68 -1.94 -17.41
C VAL A 425 -12.24 -2.26 -18.79
N ILE A 426 -12.49 -3.55 -19.10
CA ILE A 426 -13.18 -3.96 -20.35
C ILE A 426 -14.62 -3.46 -20.33
N GLY A 427 -15.33 -3.58 -19.17
CA GLY A 427 -16.69 -3.06 -18.99
C GLY A 427 -16.81 -1.57 -19.26
N ALA A 428 -15.76 -0.78 -18.95
CA ALA A 428 -15.66 0.63 -19.31
C ALA A 428 -15.29 0.90 -20.79
N GLY A 429 -15.14 -0.13 -21.62
CA GLY A 429 -14.78 0.01 -23.05
C GLY A 429 -13.28 0.23 -23.32
N LEU A 430 -12.42 0.21 -22.29
CA LEU A 430 -10.98 0.46 -22.41
C LEU A 430 -10.18 -0.85 -22.63
N TRP A 431 -10.65 -1.75 -23.50
CA TRP A 431 -10.01 -3.05 -23.79
C TRP A 431 -8.53 -2.92 -24.19
N TRP A 432 -8.16 -1.82 -24.88
CA TRP A 432 -6.77 -1.57 -25.28
C TRP A 432 -5.85 -1.35 -24.08
N LEU A 433 -6.35 -0.74 -22.98
CA LEU A 433 -5.60 -0.55 -21.74
C LEU A 433 -5.30 -1.90 -21.08
N VAL A 434 -6.26 -2.83 -21.15
CA VAL A 434 -6.04 -4.22 -20.71
C VAL A 434 -5.01 -4.92 -21.60
N ALA A 435 -5.00 -4.69 -22.90
CA ALA A 435 -3.96 -5.24 -23.79
C ALA A 435 -2.55 -4.74 -23.38
N VAL A 436 -2.40 -3.45 -23.06
CA VAL A 436 -1.14 -2.89 -22.51
C VAL A 436 -0.78 -3.57 -21.18
N ALA A 437 -1.76 -3.74 -20.28
CA ALA A 437 -1.54 -4.39 -18.99
C ALA A 437 -1.11 -5.86 -19.13
N LEU A 438 -1.68 -6.60 -20.08
CA LEU A 438 -1.31 -8.00 -20.37
C LEU A 438 0.13 -8.12 -20.90
N VAL A 439 0.55 -7.22 -21.80
CA VAL A 439 1.94 -7.18 -22.28
C VAL A 439 2.90 -6.92 -21.12
N ASN A 440 2.57 -5.97 -20.25
CA ASN A 440 3.35 -5.66 -19.05
C ASN A 440 3.37 -6.84 -18.05
N SER A 441 2.26 -7.54 -17.88
CA SER A 441 2.18 -8.73 -17.03
C SER A 441 3.02 -9.89 -17.59
N ALA A 442 3.04 -10.08 -18.91
CA ALA A 442 3.92 -11.06 -19.56
C ALA A 442 5.40 -10.71 -19.36
N LEU A 443 5.76 -9.43 -19.47
CA LEU A 443 7.13 -8.97 -19.16
C LEU A 443 7.48 -9.21 -17.68
N SER A 444 6.52 -9.06 -16.77
CA SER A 444 6.76 -9.33 -15.34
C SER A 444 7.10 -10.80 -15.08
N LEU A 445 6.48 -11.73 -15.79
CA LEU A 445 6.81 -13.15 -15.70
C LEU A 445 8.27 -13.42 -16.09
N TYR A 446 8.81 -12.69 -17.07
CA TYR A 446 10.21 -12.84 -17.48
C TYR A 446 11.17 -12.52 -16.32
N TYR A 447 11.08 -11.35 -15.71
CA TYR A 447 12.04 -10.97 -14.67
C TYR A 447 11.84 -11.72 -13.35
N TYR A 448 10.62 -12.11 -13.01
CA TYR A 448 10.39 -12.99 -11.86
C TYR A 448 10.95 -14.40 -12.09
N SER A 449 10.80 -14.92 -13.30
CA SER A 449 11.37 -16.23 -13.65
C SER A 449 12.89 -16.26 -13.56
N ARG A 450 13.57 -15.11 -13.73
CA ARG A 450 15.05 -15.02 -13.50
C ARG A 450 15.40 -15.39 -12.06
N LEU A 451 14.66 -14.88 -11.07
CA LEU A 451 14.91 -15.24 -9.67
C LEU A 451 14.50 -16.68 -9.36
N VAL A 452 13.38 -17.15 -9.91
CA VAL A 452 12.98 -18.55 -9.78
C VAL A 452 14.05 -19.47 -10.37
N LYS A 453 14.60 -19.13 -11.53
CA LYS A 453 15.71 -19.88 -12.15
C LYS A 453 16.96 -19.90 -11.25
N ALA A 454 17.33 -18.77 -10.66
CA ALA A 454 18.45 -18.71 -9.72
C ALA A 454 18.20 -19.64 -8.51
N LEU A 455 17.03 -19.53 -7.90
CA LEU A 455 16.68 -20.34 -6.73
C LEU A 455 16.76 -21.85 -7.00
N TRP A 456 16.21 -22.34 -8.14
CA TRP A 456 15.92 -23.75 -8.36
C TRP A 456 16.84 -24.47 -9.33
N ILE A 457 17.43 -23.75 -10.31
CA ILE A 457 18.11 -24.37 -11.46
C ILE A 457 19.61 -24.10 -11.42
N GLU A 458 20.01 -22.85 -11.14
CA GLU A 458 21.43 -22.46 -11.16
C GLU A 458 22.18 -23.08 -9.97
N THR A 459 23.47 -23.32 -10.17
CA THR A 459 24.34 -23.83 -9.11
C THR A 459 25.11 -22.68 -8.48
N PRO A 460 25.20 -22.63 -7.14
CA PRO A 460 25.99 -21.61 -6.47
C PRO A 460 27.49 -21.83 -6.73
N GLU A 461 28.27 -20.76 -6.83
CA GLU A 461 29.73 -20.84 -6.90
C GLU A 461 30.34 -21.37 -5.59
N THR A 462 29.74 -20.94 -4.46
CA THR A 462 30.04 -21.43 -3.12
C THR A 462 28.76 -21.91 -2.46
N PRO A 463 28.75 -23.08 -1.78
CA PRO A 463 27.58 -23.52 -1.04
C PRO A 463 27.13 -22.47 -0.02
N HIS A 464 25.82 -22.31 0.13
CA HIS A 464 25.26 -21.47 1.20
C HIS A 464 25.46 -22.16 2.54
N GLU A 465 26.02 -21.44 3.51
CA GLU A 465 26.11 -21.91 4.90
C GLU A 465 24.99 -21.26 5.71
N ILE A 466 23.93 -22.03 6.04
CA ILE A 466 22.80 -21.58 6.84
C ILE A 466 22.91 -22.22 8.23
N ASP A 467 23.46 -21.46 9.18
CA ASP A 467 23.70 -21.94 10.55
C ASP A 467 22.45 -21.92 11.42
N SER A 468 21.45 -21.06 11.11
CA SER A 468 20.26 -20.90 11.93
C SER A 468 19.03 -20.46 11.12
N TYR A 469 17.87 -20.86 11.63
CA TYR A 469 16.58 -20.44 11.07
C TYR A 469 15.89 -19.45 12.02
N PRO A 470 15.83 -18.16 11.69
CA PRO A 470 15.20 -17.15 12.52
C PRO A 470 13.69 -17.38 12.55
N VAL A 471 13.14 -17.71 13.72
CA VAL A 471 11.76 -18.21 13.84
C VAL A 471 10.72 -17.18 13.46
N GLY A 472 10.86 -15.94 13.92
CA GLY A 472 9.91 -14.87 13.65
C GLY A 472 9.90 -14.48 12.17
N LEU A 473 11.08 -14.25 11.61
CA LEU A 473 11.22 -13.87 10.19
C LEU A 473 10.79 -15.01 9.26
N TYR A 474 11.15 -16.25 9.59
CA TYR A 474 10.73 -17.42 8.83
C TYR A 474 9.22 -17.63 8.88
N ALA A 475 8.60 -17.48 10.06
CA ALA A 475 7.16 -17.55 10.24
C ALA A 475 6.42 -16.44 9.48
N ALA A 476 6.99 -15.23 9.42
CA ALA A 476 6.43 -14.13 8.65
C ALA A 476 6.42 -14.42 7.13
N VAL A 477 7.51 -14.99 6.60
CA VAL A 477 7.60 -15.39 5.18
C VAL A 477 6.58 -16.48 4.86
N VAL A 478 6.54 -17.55 5.68
CA VAL A 478 5.60 -18.66 5.48
C VAL A 478 4.16 -18.20 5.67
N GLY A 479 3.89 -17.38 6.69
CA GLY A 479 2.56 -16.80 6.94
C GLY A 479 2.06 -15.96 5.77
N ALA A 480 2.91 -15.11 5.21
CA ALA A 480 2.58 -14.33 4.00
C ALA A 480 2.29 -15.23 2.78
N ALA A 481 3.04 -16.33 2.61
CA ALA A 481 2.81 -17.29 1.52
C ALA A 481 1.47 -18.04 1.70
N VAL A 482 1.19 -18.48 2.93
CA VAL A 482 -0.08 -19.13 3.29
C VAL A 482 -1.25 -18.17 3.03
N LEU A 483 -1.18 -16.92 3.46
CA LEU A 483 -2.21 -15.92 3.21
C LEU A 483 -2.39 -15.65 1.70
N THR A 484 -1.30 -15.55 0.93
CA THR A 484 -1.35 -15.38 -0.53
C THR A 484 -2.10 -16.53 -1.23
N VAL A 485 -1.93 -17.76 -0.76
CA VAL A 485 -2.60 -18.95 -1.31
C VAL A 485 -4.03 -19.07 -0.80
N LEU A 486 -4.27 -18.87 0.51
CA LEU A 486 -5.60 -18.99 1.13
C LEU A 486 -6.59 -17.94 0.62
N LEU A 487 -6.11 -16.78 0.20
CA LEU A 487 -6.95 -15.78 -0.46
C LEU A 487 -7.50 -16.26 -1.80
N LEU A 488 -6.94 -17.29 -2.44
CA LEU A 488 -7.46 -17.82 -3.71
C LEU A 488 -8.83 -18.49 -3.54
N PRO A 489 -9.03 -19.48 -2.65
CA PRO A 489 -10.35 -20.03 -2.38
C PRO A 489 -11.29 -19.06 -1.65
N GLY A 490 -10.77 -18.15 -0.83
CA GLY A 490 -11.53 -17.13 -0.11
C GLY A 490 -11.83 -15.87 -0.93
N PHE A 491 -11.40 -15.82 -2.19
CA PHE A 491 -11.44 -14.61 -3.00
C PHE A 491 -12.86 -14.06 -3.19
N GLY A 492 -13.86 -14.93 -3.37
CA GLY A 492 -15.26 -14.51 -3.59
C GLY A 492 -15.81 -13.67 -2.43
N VAL A 493 -15.60 -14.10 -1.18
CA VAL A 493 -16.07 -13.38 0.00
C VAL A 493 -15.42 -11.99 0.10
N ILE A 494 -14.10 -11.93 -0.10
CA ILE A 494 -13.37 -10.65 -0.03
C ILE A 494 -13.77 -9.73 -1.20
N ALA A 495 -14.07 -10.31 -2.36
CA ALA A 495 -14.53 -9.57 -3.52
C ALA A 495 -15.89 -8.91 -3.26
N GLU A 496 -16.83 -9.65 -2.68
CA GLU A 496 -18.15 -9.12 -2.31
C GLU A 496 -18.01 -7.94 -1.34
N GLU A 497 -17.22 -8.08 -0.27
CA GLU A 497 -16.97 -7.01 0.70
C GLU A 497 -16.28 -5.79 0.07
N ALA A 498 -15.26 -6.00 -0.74
CA ALA A 498 -14.54 -4.89 -1.37
C ALA A 498 -15.41 -4.13 -2.39
N ILE A 499 -16.25 -4.84 -3.15
CA ILE A 499 -17.19 -4.23 -4.10
C ILE A 499 -18.31 -3.52 -3.36
N ALA A 500 -18.83 -4.10 -2.26
CA ALA A 500 -19.85 -3.46 -1.41
C ALA A 500 -19.29 -2.16 -0.79
N ALA A 501 -18.10 -2.22 -0.20
CA ALA A 501 -17.42 -1.05 0.37
C ALA A 501 -17.15 0.04 -0.67
N ALA A 502 -16.79 -0.34 -1.90
CA ALA A 502 -16.65 0.59 -3.02
C ALA A 502 -18.00 1.19 -3.44
N GLY A 503 -19.07 0.38 -3.44
CA GLY A 503 -20.42 0.84 -3.77
C GLY A 503 -21.02 1.76 -2.71
N ALA A 504 -20.70 1.55 -1.44
CA ALA A 504 -21.14 2.42 -0.35
C ALA A 504 -20.46 3.81 -0.37
N LEU A 505 -19.31 3.93 -1.02
CA LEU A 505 -18.63 5.22 -1.22
C LEU A 505 -19.26 6.04 -2.34
N LEU A 506 -19.84 5.37 -3.38
CA LEU A 506 -20.37 5.98 -4.60
C LEU A 506 -21.86 6.32 -4.49
#